data_4fcd2f59ab3c01f055d511874dbfaa9b
#
_entry.id   4fcd2f59ab3c01f055d511874dbfaa9b
#
_cell.length_a   1.000
_cell.length_b   1.000
_cell.length_c   1.000
_cell.angle_alpha   90.00
_cell.angle_beta   90.00
_cell.angle_gamma   90.00
#
_symmetry.space_group_name_H-M   'P 1'
#
loop_
_entity.id
_entity.type
_entity.pdbx_description
1 polymer ?
#
loop_
_entity_poly.entity_id
_entity_poly.type
_entity_poly.pdbx_seq_one_letter_code
_entity_poly.pdbx_strand_id
1 'polypeptide(L)'
;MDPETLQSTSHPDIFAVGDIALGARLFIDGIASAQKCAVGVDEHLSGVTQKLIKRGYMRALPIVNYAMPTKYDNFIRQEPPEREITNRSAGFDLVEFNYTEKAAREQGMRCLRCHVNVVFDAEKCILCGLCINICPESILKMVPVTDVVGDEEVARLIEAKYGVPQEELRPDDGTIMLMDGTKCIRCALCAKICPMDCISMEAFEYEEELVPVSTPTRTVTPPEPSLVGYKSVGV
;
A
#
# COMPACT_ATOMS: atom_id res chain seq x y z
N MET A 1 -18.06 -18.27 -17.84
CA MET A 1 -17.02 -18.83 -16.97
C MET A 1 -17.27 -18.42 -15.54
N ASP A 2 -16.99 -19.29 -14.60
CA ASP A 2 -16.98 -18.96 -13.19
C ASP A 2 -15.82 -18.01 -12.87
N PRO A 3 -16.05 -16.85 -12.28
CA PRO A 3 -15.00 -15.87 -12.00
C PRO A 3 -14.04 -16.28 -10.88
N GLU A 4 -14.42 -17.26 -10.04
CA GLU A 4 -13.61 -17.73 -8.94
C GLU A 4 -12.65 -18.84 -9.36
N THR A 5 -13.11 -19.80 -10.17
CA THR A 5 -12.33 -20.98 -10.58
C THR A 5 -11.79 -20.89 -12.00
N LEU A 6 -12.30 -19.95 -12.81
CA LEU A 6 -12.04 -19.84 -14.26
C LEU A 6 -12.46 -21.09 -15.06
N GLN A 7 -13.38 -21.87 -14.50
CA GLN A 7 -13.99 -23.03 -15.10
C GLN A 7 -15.13 -22.62 -16.04
N SER A 8 -15.32 -23.33 -17.12
CA SER A 8 -16.46 -23.12 -18.01
C SER A 8 -17.77 -23.50 -17.32
N THR A 9 -18.79 -22.65 -17.44
CA THR A 9 -20.14 -22.92 -16.89
C THR A 9 -20.92 -23.96 -17.70
N SER A 10 -20.52 -24.24 -18.95
CA SER A 10 -21.17 -25.19 -19.84
C SER A 10 -20.42 -26.52 -19.98
N HIS A 11 -19.13 -26.51 -19.73
CA HIS A 11 -18.25 -27.69 -19.85
C HIS A 11 -17.29 -27.73 -18.68
N PRO A 12 -17.58 -28.55 -17.64
CA PRO A 12 -16.83 -28.54 -16.38
C PRO A 12 -15.36 -28.96 -16.51
N ASP A 13 -15.00 -29.66 -17.58
CA ASP A 13 -13.61 -30.09 -17.84
C ASP A 13 -12.78 -29.04 -18.61
N ILE A 14 -13.38 -27.85 -18.90
CA ILE A 14 -12.71 -26.81 -19.66
C ILE A 14 -12.45 -25.62 -18.73
N PHE A 15 -11.20 -25.18 -18.69
CA PHE A 15 -10.74 -23.97 -18.03
C PHE A 15 -10.13 -23.01 -19.05
N ALA A 16 -10.25 -21.72 -18.83
CA ALA A 16 -9.65 -20.72 -19.70
C ALA A 16 -9.08 -19.55 -18.90
N VAL A 17 -7.92 -19.06 -19.33
CA VAL A 17 -7.15 -18.00 -18.65
C VAL A 17 -6.64 -16.94 -19.62
N GLY A 18 -6.16 -15.84 -19.10
CA GLY A 18 -5.61 -14.74 -19.88
C GLY A 18 -6.64 -14.08 -20.78
N ASP A 19 -6.21 -13.60 -21.93
CA ASP A 19 -7.01 -12.78 -22.83
C ASP A 19 -8.25 -13.48 -23.38
N ILE A 20 -8.21 -14.79 -23.55
CA ILE A 20 -9.37 -15.56 -24.00
C ILE A 20 -10.50 -15.60 -22.96
N ALA A 21 -10.15 -15.50 -21.69
CA ALA A 21 -11.11 -15.53 -20.59
C ALA A 21 -11.55 -14.14 -20.15
N LEU A 22 -10.63 -13.17 -20.14
CA LEU A 22 -10.76 -11.88 -19.48
C LEU A 22 -10.75 -10.69 -20.46
N GLY A 23 -10.55 -10.95 -21.76
CA GLY A 23 -10.28 -9.92 -22.76
C GLY A 23 -8.81 -9.44 -22.70
N ALA A 24 -8.42 -8.61 -23.65
CA ALA A 24 -7.04 -8.12 -23.73
C ALA A 24 -6.66 -7.30 -22.50
N ARG A 25 -5.61 -7.75 -21.80
CA ARG A 25 -5.11 -7.17 -20.54
C ARG A 25 -3.58 -7.18 -20.50
N LEU A 26 -3.02 -6.74 -19.37
CA LEU A 26 -1.59 -6.78 -19.16
C LEU A 26 -1.09 -8.22 -18.97
N PHE A 27 0.16 -8.43 -19.32
CA PHE A 27 0.85 -9.72 -19.15
C PHE A 27 0.75 -10.26 -17.71
N ILE A 28 0.84 -9.38 -16.70
CA ILE A 28 0.73 -9.78 -15.30
C ILE A 28 -0.67 -10.29 -14.94
N ASP A 29 -1.73 -9.81 -15.58
CA ASP A 29 -3.09 -10.29 -15.39
C ASP A 29 -3.24 -11.72 -15.92
N GLY A 30 -2.55 -12.04 -17.03
CA GLY A 30 -2.47 -13.39 -17.56
C GLY A 30 -1.83 -14.36 -16.57
N ILE A 31 -0.72 -13.98 -15.94
CA ILE A 31 -0.05 -14.78 -14.90
C ILE A 31 -0.95 -14.97 -13.69
N ALA A 32 -1.57 -13.93 -13.20
CA ALA A 32 -2.46 -13.99 -12.04
C ALA A 32 -3.67 -14.90 -12.30
N SER A 33 -4.28 -14.81 -13.50
CA SER A 33 -5.39 -15.68 -13.88
C SER A 33 -4.96 -17.15 -13.99
N ALA A 34 -3.75 -17.42 -14.49
CA ALA A 34 -3.22 -18.77 -14.57
C ALA A 34 -3.00 -19.41 -13.20
N GLN A 35 -2.49 -18.66 -12.22
CA GLN A 35 -2.34 -19.13 -10.84
C GLN A 35 -3.69 -19.46 -10.21
N LYS A 36 -4.68 -18.59 -10.41
CA LYS A 36 -6.05 -18.82 -9.92
C LYS A 36 -6.68 -20.07 -10.55
N CYS A 37 -6.53 -20.22 -11.85
CA CYS A 37 -7.03 -21.38 -12.59
C CYS A 37 -6.38 -22.69 -12.13
N ALA A 38 -5.09 -22.69 -11.81
CA ALA A 38 -4.39 -23.89 -11.33
C ALA A 38 -5.04 -24.43 -10.05
N VAL A 39 -5.47 -23.56 -9.14
CA VAL A 39 -6.23 -23.95 -7.94
C VAL A 39 -7.58 -24.56 -8.33
N GLY A 40 -8.32 -23.92 -9.25
CA GLY A 40 -9.61 -24.45 -9.72
C GLY A 40 -9.50 -25.82 -10.39
N VAL A 41 -8.43 -26.06 -11.15
CA VAL A 41 -8.14 -27.36 -11.76
C VAL A 41 -7.83 -28.41 -10.69
N ASP A 42 -7.03 -28.07 -9.69
CA ASP A 42 -6.71 -28.98 -8.59
C ASP A 42 -7.96 -29.35 -7.78
N GLU A 43 -8.83 -28.38 -7.48
CA GLU A 43 -10.12 -28.61 -6.82
C GLU A 43 -11.03 -29.55 -7.65
N HIS A 44 -11.09 -29.33 -8.96
CA HIS A 44 -11.89 -30.12 -9.87
C HIS A 44 -11.40 -31.60 -9.94
N LEU A 45 -10.10 -31.79 -10.00
CA LEU A 45 -9.50 -33.12 -10.11
C LEU A 45 -9.49 -33.89 -8.78
N SER A 46 -9.27 -33.20 -7.68
CA SER A 46 -9.23 -33.81 -6.34
C SER A 46 -10.61 -34.02 -5.73
N GLY A 47 -11.64 -33.31 -6.21
CA GLY A 47 -12.97 -33.28 -5.60
C GLY A 47 -13.01 -32.61 -4.23
N VAL A 48 -11.91 -31.98 -3.83
CA VAL A 48 -11.77 -31.27 -2.55
C VAL A 48 -11.75 -29.78 -2.81
N THR A 49 -12.80 -29.07 -2.41
CA THR A 49 -12.81 -27.61 -2.47
C THR A 49 -11.85 -27.05 -1.42
N GLN A 50 -10.62 -26.84 -1.82
CA GLN A 50 -9.64 -26.13 -0.99
C GLN A 50 -9.87 -24.62 -1.15
N LYS A 51 -10.80 -24.05 -0.40
CA LYS A 51 -10.80 -22.61 -0.26
C LYS A 51 -9.54 -22.21 0.51
N LEU A 52 -8.51 -21.86 -0.23
CA LEU A 52 -7.33 -21.25 0.37
C LEU A 52 -7.64 -19.77 0.62
N ILE A 53 -7.65 -19.39 1.86
CA ILE A 53 -7.72 -17.97 2.24
C ILE A 53 -6.29 -17.46 2.32
N LYS A 54 -5.98 -16.42 1.55
CA LYS A 54 -4.75 -15.67 1.76
C LYS A 54 -4.88 -14.89 3.07
N ARG A 55 -4.07 -15.24 4.06
CA ARG A 55 -3.86 -14.40 5.23
C ARG A 55 -2.65 -13.53 4.98
N GLY A 56 -2.87 -12.21 4.94
CA GLY A 56 -1.81 -11.23 4.94
C GLY A 56 -1.43 -10.84 6.37
N TYR A 57 -0.13 -10.89 6.68
CA TYR A 57 0.41 -10.35 7.92
C TYR A 57 1.31 -9.17 7.56
N MET A 58 1.03 -8.04 8.14
CA MET A 58 1.87 -6.87 7.98
C MET A 58 2.69 -6.69 9.27
N ARG A 59 4.01 -6.80 9.17
CA ARG A 59 4.92 -6.56 10.28
C ARG A 59 5.64 -5.24 10.09
N ALA A 60 5.47 -4.34 11.05
CA ALA A 60 6.20 -3.09 11.06
C ALA A 60 7.64 -3.30 11.55
N LEU A 61 8.60 -2.75 10.82
CA LEU A 61 10.02 -2.79 11.14
C LEU A 61 10.53 -1.35 11.30
N PRO A 62 10.69 -0.85 12.53
CA PRO A 62 11.26 0.47 12.76
C PRO A 62 12.67 0.58 12.17
N ILE A 63 12.93 1.64 11.42
CA ILE A 63 14.23 1.91 10.81
C ILE A 63 14.95 2.94 11.66
N VAL A 64 15.96 2.49 12.38
CA VAL A 64 16.80 3.37 13.20
C VAL A 64 17.68 4.24 12.31
N ASN A 65 17.82 5.53 12.64
CA ASN A 65 18.64 6.49 11.89
C ASN A 65 18.29 6.61 10.41
N TYR A 66 17.02 6.50 10.08
CA TYR A 66 16.57 6.69 8.71
C TYR A 66 16.99 8.07 8.17
N ALA A 67 17.54 8.07 6.96
CA ALA A 67 17.84 9.27 6.20
C ALA A 67 17.43 9.09 4.75
N MET A 68 16.74 10.09 4.21
CA MET A 68 16.43 10.14 2.79
C MET A 68 17.70 10.27 1.96
N PRO A 69 17.82 9.64 0.78
CA PRO A 69 18.91 9.89 -0.14
C PRO A 69 19.03 11.38 -0.45
N THR A 70 20.23 11.95 -0.27
CA THR A 70 20.47 13.36 -0.57
C THR A 70 20.44 13.60 -2.07
N LYS A 71 19.94 14.77 -2.50
CA LYS A 71 19.93 15.20 -3.90
C LYS A 71 19.12 14.33 -4.86
N TYR A 72 18.10 13.61 -4.36
CA TYR A 72 17.21 12.79 -5.22
C TYR A 72 16.54 13.62 -6.32
N ASP A 73 16.29 14.90 -6.07
CA ASP A 73 15.67 15.89 -6.95
C ASP A 73 16.61 16.48 -7.99
N ASN A 74 17.93 16.28 -7.83
CA ASN A 74 18.93 16.76 -8.80
C ASN A 74 19.04 15.87 -10.04
N PHE A 75 18.48 14.67 -10.00
CA PHE A 75 18.52 13.72 -11.12
C PHE A 75 17.24 13.82 -11.95
N ILE A 76 17.35 14.31 -13.16
CA ILE A 76 16.23 14.38 -14.11
C ILE A 76 15.93 12.96 -14.60
N ARG A 77 14.64 12.65 -14.80
CA ARG A 77 14.24 11.42 -15.45
C ARG A 77 14.83 11.34 -16.84
N GLN A 78 15.51 10.24 -17.14
CA GLN A 78 16.03 9.95 -18.47
C GLN A 78 15.07 8.98 -19.16
N GLU A 79 14.79 9.25 -20.42
CA GLU A 79 14.07 8.31 -21.26
C GLU A 79 15.03 7.18 -21.71
N PRO A 80 14.54 5.94 -21.82
CA PRO A 80 15.35 4.86 -22.38
C PRO A 80 15.82 5.21 -23.78
N PRO A 81 17.05 4.84 -24.17
CA PRO A 81 17.48 5.03 -25.55
C PRO A 81 16.61 4.22 -26.50
N GLU A 82 16.24 4.83 -27.61
CA GLU A 82 15.40 4.17 -28.61
C GLU A 82 16.10 4.12 -29.96
N ARG A 83 15.73 3.13 -30.77
CA ARG A 83 16.17 3.03 -32.16
C ARG A 83 15.55 4.16 -32.97
N GLU A 84 16.32 4.71 -33.90
CA GLU A 84 15.85 5.70 -34.88
C GLU A 84 14.57 5.23 -35.58
N ILE A 85 13.58 6.13 -35.69
CA ILE A 85 12.24 5.81 -36.22
C ILE A 85 12.31 5.18 -37.61
N THR A 86 13.21 5.68 -38.46
CA THR A 86 13.40 5.19 -39.83
C THR A 86 13.83 3.73 -39.89
N ASN A 87 14.45 3.22 -38.82
CA ASN A 87 15.01 1.87 -38.76
C ASN A 87 14.11 0.87 -37.99
N ARG A 88 12.98 1.32 -37.43
CA ARG A 88 12.11 0.47 -36.63
C ARG A 88 11.35 -0.56 -37.46
N SER A 89 11.02 -0.24 -38.71
CA SER A 89 10.28 -1.12 -39.61
C SER A 89 11.17 -2.07 -40.41
N ALA A 90 12.50 -1.97 -40.29
CA ALA A 90 13.44 -2.77 -41.06
C ALA A 90 13.62 -4.22 -40.59
N GLY A 91 13.11 -4.55 -39.41
CA GLY A 91 13.24 -5.90 -38.81
C GLY A 91 12.55 -6.02 -37.46
N PHE A 92 12.83 -7.14 -36.77
CA PHE A 92 12.29 -7.45 -35.45
C PHE A 92 13.28 -7.16 -34.31
N ASP A 93 14.27 -6.33 -34.55
CA ASP A 93 15.23 -5.94 -33.52
C ASP A 93 14.57 -5.05 -32.46
N LEU A 94 15.18 -5.00 -31.26
CA LEU A 94 14.70 -4.17 -30.16
C LEU A 94 14.61 -2.70 -30.57
N VAL A 95 13.50 -2.08 -30.22
CA VAL A 95 13.23 -0.65 -30.44
C VAL A 95 13.72 0.17 -29.25
N GLU A 96 13.42 -0.26 -28.03
CA GLU A 96 13.91 0.35 -26.81
C GLU A 96 15.16 -0.39 -26.31
N PHE A 97 16.13 0.36 -25.85
CA PHE A 97 17.38 -0.18 -25.31
C PHE A 97 17.43 0.06 -23.80
N ASN A 98 18.20 -0.77 -23.12
CA ASN A 98 18.46 -0.60 -21.69
C ASN A 98 19.31 0.66 -21.43
N TYR A 99 19.18 1.21 -20.25
CA TYR A 99 20.10 2.23 -19.76
C TYR A 99 21.54 1.71 -19.72
N THR A 100 22.49 2.60 -19.94
CA THR A 100 23.88 2.33 -19.55
C THR A 100 23.96 2.17 -18.04
N GLU A 101 24.98 1.47 -17.54
CA GLU A 101 25.17 1.29 -16.09
C GLU A 101 25.18 2.63 -15.34
N LYS A 102 25.86 3.65 -15.92
CA LYS A 102 25.89 4.98 -15.34
C LYS A 102 24.49 5.60 -15.25
N ALA A 103 23.74 5.59 -16.35
CA ALA A 103 22.38 6.11 -16.37
C ALA A 103 21.44 5.36 -15.41
N ALA A 104 21.55 4.04 -15.35
CA ALA A 104 20.77 3.22 -14.40
C ALA A 104 21.07 3.58 -12.94
N ARG A 105 22.35 3.78 -12.59
CA ARG A 105 22.74 4.22 -11.25
C ARG A 105 22.19 5.61 -10.92
N GLU A 106 22.27 6.56 -11.86
CA GLU A 106 21.70 7.91 -11.69
C GLU A 106 20.18 7.86 -11.50
N GLN A 107 19.47 7.05 -12.29
CA GLN A 107 18.03 6.88 -12.14
C GLN A 107 17.67 6.19 -10.80
N GLY A 108 18.50 5.27 -10.31
CA GLY A 108 18.36 4.65 -9.00
C GLY A 108 18.44 5.66 -7.84
N MET A 109 19.19 6.76 -8.00
CA MET A 109 19.30 7.82 -6.99
C MET A 109 18.02 8.65 -6.83
N ARG A 110 17.05 8.54 -7.74
CA ARG A 110 15.73 9.17 -7.64
C ARG A 110 14.77 8.43 -6.72
N CYS A 111 15.21 7.34 -6.11
CA CYS A 111 14.38 6.50 -5.25
C CYS A 111 13.91 7.27 -4.00
N LEU A 112 12.59 7.36 -3.81
CA LEU A 112 11.95 7.97 -2.63
C LEU A 112 11.73 6.98 -1.49
N ARG A 113 12.25 5.75 -1.61
CA ARG A 113 12.06 4.67 -0.61
C ARG A 113 10.60 4.48 -0.20
N CYS A 114 9.70 4.36 -1.17
CA CYS A 114 8.26 4.27 -0.94
C CYS A 114 7.81 3.06 -0.08
N HIS A 115 8.70 2.08 0.15
CA HIS A 115 8.48 0.98 1.09
C HIS A 115 8.61 1.40 2.56
N VAL A 116 9.10 2.61 2.83
CA VAL A 116 9.21 3.17 4.18
C VAL A 116 8.07 4.14 4.40
N ASN A 117 7.37 4.01 5.50
CA ASN A 117 6.25 4.87 5.87
C ASN A 117 6.52 5.64 7.15
N VAL A 118 5.84 6.75 7.29
CA VAL A 118 5.81 7.55 8.52
C VAL A 118 4.71 7.00 9.39
N VAL A 119 5.02 6.63 10.62
CA VAL A 119 4.05 6.12 11.59
C VAL A 119 4.00 7.06 12.78
N PHE A 120 2.78 7.41 13.20
CA PHE A 120 2.52 8.31 14.32
C PHE A 120 2.06 7.50 15.55
N ASP A 121 2.73 7.72 16.67
CA ASP A 121 2.27 7.29 17.98
C ASP A 121 1.46 8.41 18.63
N ALA A 122 0.14 8.27 18.55
CA ALA A 122 -0.78 9.29 19.04
C ALA A 122 -0.77 9.46 20.55
N GLU A 123 -0.43 8.42 21.31
CA GLU A 123 -0.39 8.47 22.77
C GLU A 123 0.73 9.38 23.29
N LYS A 124 1.82 9.50 22.50
CA LYS A 124 2.94 10.38 22.83
C LYS A 124 2.81 11.78 22.26
N CYS A 125 1.91 11.99 21.32
CA CYS A 125 1.80 13.27 20.62
C CYS A 125 1.19 14.35 21.50
N ILE A 126 1.88 15.49 21.65
CA ILE A 126 1.43 16.67 22.41
C ILE A 126 0.79 17.75 21.52
N LEU A 127 0.49 17.45 20.26
CA LEU A 127 -0.13 18.38 19.30
C LEU A 127 0.63 19.70 19.10
N CYS A 128 1.95 19.70 19.21
CA CYS A 128 2.77 20.92 19.10
C CYS A 128 2.84 21.53 17.69
N GLY A 129 2.44 20.80 16.63
CA GLY A 129 2.40 21.29 15.25
C GLY A 129 3.75 21.39 14.53
N LEU A 130 4.88 21.09 15.18
CA LEU A 130 6.20 21.22 14.55
C LEU A 130 6.36 20.37 13.30
N CYS A 131 5.79 19.16 13.29
CA CYS A 131 5.81 18.27 12.12
C CYS A 131 5.06 18.84 10.91
N ILE A 132 4.00 19.61 11.14
CA ILE A 132 3.23 20.31 10.11
C ILE A 132 4.08 21.39 9.47
N ASN A 133 4.70 22.23 10.31
CA ASN A 133 5.48 23.38 9.87
C ASN A 133 6.73 22.99 9.10
N ILE A 134 7.35 21.85 9.43
CA ILE A 134 8.58 21.38 8.76
C ILE A 134 8.32 20.60 7.47
N CYS A 135 7.08 20.17 7.23
CA CYS A 135 6.76 19.31 6.09
C CYS A 135 6.83 20.09 4.76
N PRO A 136 7.76 19.76 3.85
CA PRO A 136 7.92 20.49 2.58
C PRO A 136 6.72 20.32 1.66
N GLU A 137 6.00 19.19 1.76
CA GLU A 137 4.83 18.87 0.94
C GLU A 137 3.50 19.31 1.58
N SER A 138 3.54 19.88 2.79
CA SER A 138 2.35 20.35 3.51
C SER A 138 1.23 19.31 3.63
N ILE A 139 1.59 18.03 3.77
CA ILE A 139 0.67 16.89 3.78
C ILE A 139 0.07 16.59 5.16
N LEU A 140 0.58 17.23 6.19
CA LEU A 140 0.13 17.04 7.57
C LEU A 140 -0.83 18.18 7.95
N LYS A 141 -1.97 17.81 8.56
CA LYS A 141 -2.97 18.77 9.04
C LYS A 141 -3.52 18.31 10.38
N MET A 142 -3.75 19.26 11.28
CA MET A 142 -4.57 19.05 12.47
C MET A 142 -5.96 19.64 12.21
N VAL A 143 -6.98 18.85 12.43
CA VAL A 143 -8.37 19.25 12.25
C VAL A 143 -9.21 18.79 13.43
N PRO A 144 -10.29 19.51 13.78
CA PRO A 144 -11.27 19.02 14.74
C PRO A 144 -11.82 17.66 14.33
N VAL A 145 -12.13 16.80 15.29
CA VAL A 145 -12.73 15.48 15.01
C VAL A 145 -14.03 15.57 14.22
N THR A 146 -14.75 16.68 14.38
CA THR A 146 -16.01 16.99 13.69
C THR A 146 -15.86 17.30 12.22
N ASP A 147 -14.67 17.67 11.76
CA ASP A 147 -14.40 18.09 10.39
C ASP A 147 -14.04 16.92 9.46
N VAL A 148 -13.85 15.71 10.01
CA VAL A 148 -13.53 14.50 9.24
C VAL A 148 -14.82 13.82 8.85
N VAL A 149 -15.21 13.93 7.59
CA VAL A 149 -16.46 13.38 7.06
C VAL A 149 -16.21 12.40 5.90
N GLY A 150 -17.14 11.47 5.71
CA GLY A 150 -17.16 10.58 4.54
C GLY A 150 -16.33 9.31 4.67
N ASP A 151 -15.80 9.01 5.86
CA ASP A 151 -15.07 7.77 6.16
C ASP A 151 -15.75 7.06 7.34
N GLU A 152 -16.46 5.96 7.05
CA GLU A 152 -17.18 5.18 8.06
C GLU A 152 -16.25 4.51 9.08
N GLU A 153 -15.03 4.16 8.68
CA GLU A 153 -14.05 3.55 9.58
C GLU A 153 -13.55 4.58 10.60
N VAL A 154 -13.24 5.79 10.14
CA VAL A 154 -12.84 6.89 11.02
C VAL A 154 -13.98 7.25 11.97
N ALA A 155 -15.23 7.30 11.50
CA ALA A 155 -16.39 7.57 12.37
C ALA A 155 -16.52 6.52 13.48
N ARG A 156 -16.39 5.22 13.16
CA ARG A 156 -16.41 4.13 14.16
C ARG A 156 -15.29 4.25 15.19
N LEU A 157 -14.10 4.66 14.76
CA LEU A 157 -12.96 4.85 15.66
C LEU A 157 -13.14 6.05 16.58
N ILE A 158 -13.73 7.13 16.09
CA ILE A 158 -14.11 8.29 16.88
C ILE A 158 -15.13 7.86 17.94
N GLU A 159 -16.20 7.17 17.54
CA GLU A 159 -17.23 6.67 18.45
C GLU A 159 -16.64 5.72 19.51
N ALA A 160 -15.78 4.79 19.10
CA ALA A 160 -15.12 3.87 20.03
C ALA A 160 -14.23 4.60 21.06
N LYS A 161 -13.62 5.73 20.66
CA LYS A 161 -12.75 6.52 21.53
C LYS A 161 -13.52 7.41 22.49
N TYR A 162 -14.53 8.12 21.98
CA TYR A 162 -15.24 9.16 22.74
C TYR A 162 -16.50 8.61 23.42
N GLY A 163 -16.96 7.41 23.03
CA GLY A 163 -18.16 6.76 23.60
C GLY A 163 -19.47 7.37 23.13
N VAL A 164 -19.42 8.32 22.18
CA VAL A 164 -20.57 8.99 21.56
C VAL A 164 -20.36 9.11 20.05
N PRO A 165 -21.44 9.13 19.25
CA PRO A 165 -21.33 9.38 17.82
C PRO A 165 -20.64 10.71 17.51
N GLN A 166 -19.97 10.78 16.35
CA GLN A 166 -19.22 11.98 15.94
C GLN A 166 -20.10 13.24 15.87
N GLU A 167 -21.36 13.08 15.52
CA GLU A 167 -22.33 14.18 15.39
C GLU A 167 -22.68 14.85 16.74
N GLU A 168 -22.43 14.17 17.84
CA GLU A 168 -22.66 14.68 19.20
C GLU A 168 -21.44 15.42 19.76
N LEU A 169 -20.28 15.35 19.08
CA LEU A 169 -19.06 16.01 19.47
C LEU A 169 -19.05 17.48 19.05
N ARG A 170 -18.33 18.30 19.80
CA ARG A 170 -18.03 19.68 19.46
C ARG A 170 -16.61 19.79 18.89
N PRO A 171 -16.29 20.83 18.11
CA PRO A 171 -14.96 21.03 17.57
C PRO A 171 -13.82 21.02 18.61
N ASP A 172 -14.12 21.43 19.84
CA ASP A 172 -13.15 21.51 20.93
C ASP A 172 -12.99 20.18 21.70
N ASP A 173 -13.82 19.18 21.42
CA ASP A 173 -13.80 17.91 22.15
C ASP A 173 -12.62 16.99 21.68
N GLY A 174 -12.04 17.26 20.52
CA GLY A 174 -10.87 16.52 20.05
C GLY A 174 -10.27 17.00 18.74
N THR A 175 -9.03 16.61 18.52
CA THR A 175 -8.26 16.96 17.32
C THR A 175 -7.67 15.70 16.69
N ILE A 176 -7.73 15.60 15.37
CA ILE A 176 -7.14 14.50 14.59
C ILE A 176 -5.97 15.06 13.75
N MET A 177 -4.88 14.29 13.72
CA MET A 177 -3.78 14.50 12.78
C MET A 177 -4.07 13.72 11.50
N LEU A 178 -4.21 14.42 10.38
CA LEU A 178 -4.36 13.83 9.05
C LEU A 178 -3.04 13.90 8.28
N MET A 179 -2.75 12.85 7.50
CA MET A 179 -1.59 12.79 6.62
C MET A 179 -1.98 12.25 5.25
N ASP A 180 -1.67 12.98 4.17
CA ASP A 180 -1.74 12.47 2.81
C ASP A 180 -0.48 11.66 2.47
N GLY A 181 -0.52 10.36 2.75
CA GLY A 181 0.61 9.45 2.51
C GLY A 181 1.01 9.32 1.05
N THR A 182 0.11 9.65 0.09
CA THR A 182 0.38 9.54 -1.34
C THR A 182 1.39 10.58 -1.83
N LYS A 183 1.41 11.75 -1.19
CA LYS A 183 2.31 12.86 -1.49
C LYS A 183 3.57 12.88 -0.61
N CYS A 184 3.67 11.95 0.33
CA CYS A 184 4.81 11.89 1.24
C CYS A 184 6.10 11.51 0.51
N ILE A 185 7.11 12.36 0.56
CA ILE A 185 8.43 12.11 -0.03
C ILE A 185 9.39 11.34 0.90
N ARG A 186 8.92 10.89 2.06
CA ARG A 186 9.68 10.09 3.05
C ARG A 186 10.98 10.76 3.52
N CYS A 187 10.99 12.08 3.66
CA CYS A 187 12.20 12.83 4.04
C CYS A 187 12.58 12.69 5.52
N ALA A 188 11.66 12.21 6.37
CA ALA A 188 11.81 12.05 7.83
C ALA A 188 12.01 13.36 8.61
N LEU A 189 11.79 14.53 8.03
CA LEU A 189 11.92 15.80 8.76
C LEU A 189 10.95 15.88 9.92
N CYS A 190 9.71 15.39 9.74
CA CYS A 190 8.70 15.32 10.80
C CYS A 190 9.15 14.44 11.98
N ALA A 191 9.77 13.30 11.70
CA ALA A 191 10.32 12.42 12.73
C ALA A 191 11.48 13.07 13.49
N LYS A 192 12.38 13.74 12.76
CA LYS A 192 13.55 14.41 13.36
C LYS A 192 13.23 15.62 14.22
N ILE A 193 12.15 16.34 13.88
CA ILE A 193 11.75 17.55 14.63
C ILE A 193 10.88 17.23 15.84
N CYS A 194 10.32 16.02 15.92
CA CYS A 194 9.39 15.66 16.97
C CYS A 194 10.06 15.61 18.34
N PRO A 195 9.67 16.48 19.30
CA PRO A 195 10.30 16.50 20.62
C PRO A 195 9.89 15.30 21.50
N MET A 196 8.86 14.58 21.10
CA MET A 196 8.28 13.46 21.86
C MET A 196 8.63 12.10 21.23
N ASP A 197 9.44 12.08 20.16
CA ASP A 197 9.76 10.84 19.39
C ASP A 197 8.50 10.02 19.05
N CYS A 198 7.36 10.69 18.82
CA CYS A 198 6.11 10.03 18.49
C CYS A 198 5.96 9.73 17.00
N ILE A 199 6.97 10.03 16.19
CA ILE A 199 6.97 9.77 14.76
C ILE A 199 8.16 8.88 14.42
N SER A 200 7.87 7.70 13.90
CA SER A 200 8.89 6.75 13.42
C SER A 200 8.84 6.58 11.91
N MET A 201 9.95 6.09 11.35
CA MET A 201 10.04 5.65 9.97
C MET A 201 10.08 4.13 9.98
N GLU A 202 9.12 3.49 9.31
CA GLU A 202 8.96 2.04 9.37
C GLU A 202 8.85 1.42 7.98
N ALA A 203 9.53 0.30 7.78
CA ALA A 203 9.29 -0.59 6.66
C ALA A 203 8.23 -1.62 7.06
N PHE A 204 7.48 -2.11 6.08
CA PHE A 204 6.51 -3.17 6.29
C PHE A 204 6.93 -4.40 5.50
N GLU A 205 6.96 -5.54 6.15
CA GLU A 205 7.04 -6.84 5.51
C GLU A 205 5.64 -7.41 5.41
N TYR A 206 5.29 -7.85 4.22
CA TYR A 206 4.04 -8.52 3.95
C TYR A 206 4.31 -10.00 3.74
N GLU A 207 3.78 -10.84 4.62
CA GLU A 207 3.83 -12.28 4.50
C GLU A 207 2.43 -12.79 4.15
N GLU A 208 2.34 -13.63 3.12
CA GLU A 208 1.11 -14.32 2.75
C GLU A 208 1.20 -15.79 3.13
N GLU A 209 0.21 -16.27 3.86
CA GLU A 209 0.02 -17.68 4.13
C GLU A 209 -1.28 -18.16 3.48
N LEU A 210 -1.21 -19.28 2.74
CA LEU A 210 -2.38 -19.94 2.22
C LEU A 210 -2.92 -20.92 3.26
N VAL A 211 -4.08 -20.62 3.82
CA VAL A 211 -4.69 -21.41 4.90
C VAL A 211 -5.94 -22.11 4.38
N PRO A 212 -6.08 -23.45 4.54
CA PRO A 212 -7.31 -24.16 4.21
C PRO A 212 -8.50 -23.65 5.03
N VAL A 213 -9.65 -23.43 4.38
CA VAL A 213 -10.88 -22.94 5.05
C VAL A 213 -11.43 -23.92 6.08
N SER A 214 -11.08 -25.20 6.01
CA SER A 214 -11.48 -26.24 6.97
C SER A 214 -10.86 -26.08 8.36
N THR A 215 -9.86 -25.23 8.53
CA THR A 215 -9.35 -24.90 9.87
C THR A 215 -10.37 -23.97 10.53
N PRO A 216 -11.01 -24.37 11.68
CA PRO A 216 -11.92 -23.48 12.37
C PRO A 216 -11.19 -22.16 12.59
N THR A 217 -11.79 -21.10 12.13
CA THR A 217 -11.25 -19.74 12.27
C THR A 217 -11.02 -19.57 13.78
N ARG A 218 -9.78 -19.76 14.23
CA ARG A 218 -9.36 -19.14 15.47
C ARG A 218 -9.72 -17.69 15.21
N THR A 219 -10.69 -17.18 15.91
CA THR A 219 -10.96 -15.75 15.93
C THR A 219 -9.66 -15.10 16.35
N VAL A 220 -8.81 -14.86 15.36
CA VAL A 220 -7.78 -13.87 15.49
C VAL A 220 -8.62 -12.62 15.59
N THR A 221 -8.80 -12.14 16.80
CA THR A 221 -9.10 -10.73 17.01
C THR A 221 -8.18 -10.04 16.03
N PRO A 222 -8.69 -9.37 14.98
CA PRO A 222 -7.81 -8.59 14.12
C PRO A 222 -6.95 -7.80 15.08
N PRO A 223 -5.62 -7.74 14.92
CA PRO A 223 -4.82 -6.84 15.73
C PRO A 223 -5.63 -5.56 15.73
N GLU A 224 -5.97 -5.07 16.92
CA GLU A 224 -6.78 -3.84 17.03
C GLU A 224 -6.32 -2.98 15.90
N PRO A 225 -7.22 -2.48 15.01
CA PRO A 225 -6.79 -1.80 13.82
C PRO A 225 -5.79 -0.75 14.28
N SER A 226 -4.53 -1.14 14.23
CA SER A 226 -3.47 -0.20 14.40
C SER A 226 -3.65 0.61 13.16
N LEU A 227 -4.39 1.71 13.29
CA LEU A 227 -4.54 2.72 12.29
C LEU A 227 -3.13 3.06 11.84
N VAL A 228 -2.66 2.38 10.83
CA VAL A 228 -1.47 2.75 10.12
C VAL A 228 -1.82 4.11 9.51
N GLY A 229 -1.50 5.18 10.25
CA GLY A 229 -1.80 6.56 9.87
C GLY A 229 -2.87 7.28 10.69
N TYR A 230 -3.69 6.61 11.51
CA TYR A 230 -4.73 7.27 12.29
C TYR A 230 -4.73 6.80 13.74
N LYS A 231 -3.76 7.25 14.51
CA LYS A 231 -3.94 7.25 15.96
C LYS A 231 -4.55 8.59 16.35
N SER A 232 -5.77 8.55 16.87
CA SER A 232 -6.40 9.71 17.47
C SER A 232 -5.53 10.23 18.62
N VAL A 233 -5.22 11.49 18.59
CA VAL A 233 -4.48 12.15 19.66
C VAL A 233 -5.45 12.49 20.77
N GLY A 234 -5.25 11.89 21.93
CA GLY A 234 -5.99 12.26 23.13
C GLY A 234 -5.51 13.61 23.68
N VAL A 235 -6.44 14.38 24.17
CA VAL A 235 -6.18 15.47 25.12
C VAL A 235 -5.82 14.84 26.46
#